data_73b0a105d37f39e3f3723354afa15a8e
#
_entry.id   73b0a105d37f39e3f3723354afa15a8e
#
_cell.length_a   1.000
_cell.length_b   1.000
_cell.length_c   1.000
_cell.angle_alpha   90.00
_cell.angle_beta   90.00
_cell.angle_gamma   90.00
#
_symmetry.space_group_name_H-M   'P 1'
#
loop_
_entity.id
_entity.type
_entity.pdbx_description
1 polymer ?
#
loop_
_entity_poly.entity_id
_entity_poly.type
_entity_poly.pdbx_seq_one_letter_code
_entity_poly.pdbx_strand_id
1 'polypeptide(L)'
;MLTIVKPEETKSKFTCEYCKKEFVKETSIAAHMCEPKRRYVSREEPGVRLGFQSYIRFYETAAGSARNKTFETFIESAYYRAFVKFGRYCVDIRAINPPRFIDWLLKNNKKIDYWCSDRVYTEYLISYLQVEAVDDALARAVEFGLDWAETNSAQPNDCLRYGNANAMCYAVTTGRISPWVIYNSESGQRFLSSLDPTQVAMIWPYIDSDAWQQQFAKRPGDQTYAQEILTRAGW
;
A
#
# COMPACT_ATOMS: atom_id res chain seq x y z
N MET A 1 74.68 -23.03 -14.29
CA MET A 1 73.26 -23.37 -14.11
C MET A 1 72.49 -22.09 -14.07
N LEU A 2 71.77 -21.74 -15.14
CA LEU A 2 70.91 -20.57 -15.22
C LEU A 2 69.48 -21.00 -14.71
N THR A 3 69.10 -20.45 -13.58
CA THR A 3 67.75 -20.67 -13.01
C THR A 3 66.77 -19.79 -13.77
N ILE A 4 65.92 -20.39 -14.60
CA ILE A 4 64.81 -19.72 -15.26
C ILE A 4 63.74 -19.46 -14.20
N VAL A 5 63.64 -18.17 -13.77
CA VAL A 5 62.50 -17.70 -12.95
C VAL A 5 61.29 -17.56 -13.89
N LYS A 6 60.31 -18.43 -13.71
CA LYS A 6 59.00 -18.27 -14.39
C LYS A 6 58.36 -16.99 -13.89
N PRO A 7 57.84 -16.11 -14.76
CA PRO A 7 57.07 -14.96 -14.32
C PRO A 7 55.77 -15.47 -13.66
N GLU A 8 55.51 -15.04 -12.43
CA GLU A 8 54.21 -15.20 -11.79
C GLU A 8 53.18 -14.44 -12.62
N GLU A 9 52.33 -15.18 -13.31
CA GLU A 9 51.12 -14.60 -13.93
C GLU A 9 50.25 -14.04 -12.80
N THR A 10 50.26 -12.74 -12.63
CA THR A 10 49.29 -12.01 -11.81
C THR A 10 47.92 -12.22 -12.42
N LYS A 11 47.18 -13.25 -11.99
CA LYS A 11 45.79 -13.49 -12.39
C LYS A 11 45.00 -12.29 -11.98
N SER A 12 44.49 -11.53 -12.95
CA SER A 12 43.56 -10.43 -12.71
C SER A 12 42.36 -10.97 -11.90
N LYS A 13 42.11 -10.37 -10.74
CA LYS A 13 40.98 -10.73 -9.91
C LYS A 13 39.82 -9.79 -10.19
N PHE A 14 38.66 -10.36 -10.44
CA PHE A 14 37.41 -9.61 -10.63
C PHE A 14 36.65 -9.57 -9.29
N THR A 15 36.39 -8.37 -8.78
CA THR A 15 35.73 -8.19 -7.48
C THR A 15 34.27 -7.77 -7.65
N CYS A 16 33.35 -8.46 -6.99
CA CYS A 16 31.95 -8.04 -6.99
C CYS A 16 31.75 -6.74 -6.20
N GLU A 17 31.18 -5.73 -6.82
CA GLU A 17 30.94 -4.42 -6.21
C GLU A 17 30.02 -4.49 -4.98
N TYR A 18 29.11 -5.47 -4.96
CA TYR A 18 28.09 -5.61 -3.91
C TYR A 18 28.55 -6.42 -2.70
N CYS A 19 29.16 -7.58 -2.90
CA CYS A 19 29.55 -8.47 -1.80
C CYS A 19 31.07 -8.57 -1.59
N LYS A 20 31.86 -7.85 -2.38
CA LYS A 20 33.34 -7.79 -2.34
C LYS A 20 34.03 -9.14 -2.55
N LYS A 21 33.30 -10.18 -3.01
CA LYS A 21 33.87 -11.48 -3.34
C LYS A 21 34.72 -11.38 -4.60
N GLU A 22 35.91 -11.99 -4.56
CA GLU A 22 36.84 -12.03 -5.68
C GLU A 22 36.64 -13.28 -6.56
N PHE A 23 36.82 -13.13 -7.86
CA PHE A 23 36.69 -14.18 -8.87
C PHE A 23 37.93 -14.16 -9.78
N VAL A 24 38.36 -15.33 -10.22
CA VAL A 24 39.51 -15.49 -11.15
C VAL A 24 39.06 -15.37 -12.61
N LYS A 25 37.79 -15.70 -12.91
CA LYS A 25 37.24 -15.70 -14.27
C LYS A 25 36.14 -14.65 -14.41
N GLU A 26 36.19 -13.88 -15.51
CA GLU A 26 35.15 -12.90 -15.85
C GLU A 26 33.76 -13.53 -15.99
N THR A 27 33.67 -14.72 -16.59
CA THR A 27 32.42 -15.46 -16.71
C THR A 27 31.80 -15.80 -15.36
N SER A 28 32.63 -16.06 -14.33
CA SER A 28 32.17 -16.36 -12.98
C SER A 28 31.58 -15.13 -12.27
N ILE A 29 32.20 -13.94 -12.42
CA ILE A 29 31.64 -12.69 -11.88
C ILE A 29 30.41 -12.24 -12.66
N ALA A 30 30.36 -12.42 -13.98
CA ALA A 30 29.20 -12.10 -14.79
C ALA A 30 27.97 -12.92 -14.37
N ALA A 31 28.14 -14.22 -14.10
CA ALA A 31 27.07 -15.10 -13.61
C ALA A 31 26.77 -14.95 -12.11
N HIS A 32 27.61 -14.19 -11.37
CA HIS A 32 27.46 -14.08 -9.92
C HIS A 32 26.28 -13.20 -9.51
N MET A 33 25.35 -13.79 -8.75
CA MET A 33 24.17 -13.13 -8.22
C MET A 33 24.12 -13.30 -6.68
N CYS A 34 24.87 -12.46 -5.97
CA CYS A 34 24.82 -12.42 -4.51
C CYS A 34 23.55 -11.74 -3.98
N GLU A 35 23.27 -11.94 -2.71
CA GLU A 35 22.11 -11.36 -2.04
C GLU A 35 22.05 -9.81 -2.16
N PRO A 36 23.13 -9.05 -1.87
CA PRO A 36 23.12 -7.59 -2.05
C PRO A 36 22.85 -7.17 -3.50
N LYS A 37 23.47 -7.86 -4.50
CA LYS A 37 23.22 -7.58 -5.92
C LYS A 37 21.76 -7.82 -6.30
N ARG A 38 21.17 -8.93 -5.81
CA ARG A 38 19.76 -9.26 -6.05
C ARG A 38 18.84 -8.20 -5.47
N ARG A 39 19.09 -7.76 -4.24
CA ARG A 39 18.34 -6.69 -3.58
C ARG A 39 18.46 -5.37 -4.35
N TYR A 40 19.64 -5.04 -4.85
CA TYR A 40 19.86 -3.83 -5.64
C TYR A 40 19.12 -3.86 -6.99
N VAL A 41 19.16 -4.98 -7.69
CA VAL A 41 18.46 -5.16 -8.97
C VAL A 41 16.94 -5.03 -8.80
N SER A 42 16.40 -5.47 -7.67
CA SER A 42 14.96 -5.37 -7.38
C SER A 42 14.51 -3.97 -6.93
N ARG A 43 15.37 -2.95 -6.93
CA ARG A 43 15.08 -1.61 -6.37
C ARG A 43 13.85 -0.92 -6.99
N GLU A 44 13.56 -1.20 -8.26
CA GLU A 44 12.45 -0.60 -8.99
C GLU A 44 11.11 -1.34 -8.77
N GLU A 45 11.13 -2.50 -8.12
CA GLU A 45 9.92 -3.22 -7.77
C GLU A 45 9.06 -2.37 -6.81
N PRO A 46 7.74 -2.17 -7.09
CA PRO A 46 6.88 -1.32 -6.27
C PRO A 46 6.93 -1.65 -4.77
N GLY A 47 6.92 -2.94 -4.42
CA GLY A 47 7.00 -3.40 -3.03
C GLY A 47 8.36 -3.10 -2.38
N VAL A 48 9.47 -3.13 -3.14
CA VAL A 48 10.80 -2.77 -2.63
C VAL A 48 10.91 -1.26 -2.42
N ARG A 49 10.38 -0.46 -3.36
CA ARG A 49 10.34 1.02 -3.23
C ARG A 49 9.53 1.44 -2.00
N LEU A 50 8.35 0.86 -1.83
CA LEU A 50 7.51 1.14 -0.66
C LEU A 50 8.15 0.64 0.64
N GLY A 51 8.83 -0.52 0.61
CA GLY A 51 9.63 -1.02 1.72
C GLY A 51 10.75 -0.06 2.11
N PHE A 52 11.45 0.52 1.14
CA PHE A 52 12.48 1.53 1.40
C PHE A 52 11.89 2.83 1.99
N GLN A 53 10.75 3.32 1.46
CA GLN A 53 10.06 4.47 2.04
C GLN A 53 9.65 4.22 3.49
N SER A 54 9.15 3.00 3.79
CA SER A 54 8.79 2.59 5.15
C SER A 54 10.00 2.54 6.09
N TYR A 55 11.15 2.08 5.58
CA TYR A 55 12.41 2.07 6.31
C TYR A 55 12.88 3.48 6.66
N ILE A 56 12.85 4.41 5.71
CA ILE A 56 13.18 5.82 5.95
C ILE A 56 12.26 6.40 7.02
N ARG A 57 10.93 6.24 6.85
CA ARG A 57 9.93 6.80 7.77
C ARG A 57 10.05 6.25 9.18
N PHE A 58 10.33 4.95 9.30
CA PHE A 58 10.60 4.33 10.60
C PHE A 58 11.76 5.01 11.33
N TYR A 59 12.89 5.26 10.66
CA TYR A 59 14.04 5.90 11.31
C TYR A 59 13.83 7.38 11.57
N GLU A 60 13.10 8.10 10.73
CA GLU A 60 12.69 9.49 11.00
C GLU A 60 11.91 9.59 12.30
N THR A 61 10.97 8.67 12.50
CA THR A 61 10.09 8.66 13.67
C THR A 61 10.80 8.11 14.91
N ALA A 62 11.55 7.01 14.80
CA ALA A 62 12.16 6.32 15.93
C ALA A 62 13.48 6.95 16.38
N ALA A 63 14.26 7.53 15.44
CA ALA A 63 15.58 8.10 15.73
C ALA A 63 15.67 9.63 15.46
N GLY A 64 14.56 10.26 15.09
CA GLY A 64 14.46 11.67 14.76
C GLY A 64 15.17 12.09 13.47
N SER A 65 15.84 11.17 12.76
CA SER A 65 16.51 11.46 11.50
C SER A 65 16.83 10.22 10.69
N ALA A 66 16.62 10.32 9.37
CA ALA A 66 17.02 9.30 8.39
C ALA A 66 18.17 9.78 7.47
N ARG A 67 18.91 10.84 7.81
CA ARG A 67 19.92 11.48 6.94
C ARG A 67 20.91 10.50 6.30
N ASN A 68 21.31 9.45 7.03
CA ASN A 68 22.29 8.46 6.57
C ASN A 68 21.62 7.16 6.08
N LYS A 69 20.31 7.20 5.80
CA LYS A 69 19.56 6.04 5.34
C LYS A 69 19.38 6.12 3.84
N THR A 70 20.34 5.57 3.11
CA THR A 70 20.31 5.43 1.64
C THR A 70 19.79 4.06 1.25
N PHE A 71 19.57 3.84 -0.03
CA PHE A 71 19.18 2.52 -0.53
C PHE A 71 20.27 1.47 -0.30
N GLU A 72 21.55 1.86 -0.38
CA GLU A 72 22.70 1.00 -0.08
C GLU A 72 22.67 0.52 1.38
N THR A 73 22.42 1.44 2.33
CA THR A 73 22.29 1.06 3.75
C THR A 73 21.04 0.21 3.99
N PHE A 74 19.99 0.39 3.20
CA PHE A 74 18.78 -0.41 3.28
C PHE A 74 19.01 -1.85 2.85
N ILE A 75 19.67 -2.08 1.70
CA ILE A 75 19.94 -3.44 1.20
C ILE A 75 20.86 -4.24 2.13
N GLU A 76 21.70 -3.57 2.94
CA GLU A 76 22.57 -4.19 3.94
C GLU A 76 21.87 -4.37 5.30
N SER A 77 20.74 -3.70 5.51
CA SER A 77 20.01 -3.75 6.77
C SER A 77 19.50 -5.14 7.12
N ALA A 78 19.62 -5.52 8.40
CA ALA A 78 18.98 -6.71 8.95
C ALA A 78 17.44 -6.67 8.80
N TYR A 79 16.86 -5.48 8.71
CA TYR A 79 15.41 -5.26 8.56
C TYR A 79 14.93 -5.21 7.11
N TYR A 80 15.83 -5.34 6.11
CA TYR A 80 15.46 -5.30 4.68
C TYR A 80 14.27 -6.19 4.36
N ARG A 81 14.33 -7.46 4.79
CA ARG A 81 13.27 -8.45 4.49
C ARG A 81 11.93 -8.06 5.10
N ALA A 82 11.92 -7.51 6.30
CA ALA A 82 10.70 -7.10 6.98
C ALA A 82 10.02 -5.93 6.26
N PHE A 83 10.78 -4.89 5.90
CA PHE A 83 10.25 -3.74 5.18
C PHE A 83 9.83 -4.08 3.75
N VAL A 84 10.59 -4.92 3.03
CA VAL A 84 10.18 -5.35 1.68
C VAL A 84 8.94 -6.22 1.73
N LYS A 85 8.82 -7.13 2.72
CA LYS A 85 7.60 -7.91 2.94
C LYS A 85 6.40 -6.98 3.16
N PHE A 86 6.56 -5.95 3.98
CA PHE A 86 5.51 -4.96 4.23
C PHE A 86 5.15 -4.17 2.96
N GLY A 87 6.15 -3.71 2.21
CA GLY A 87 5.90 -2.99 0.96
C GLY A 87 5.15 -3.84 -0.07
N ARG A 88 5.53 -5.11 -0.23
CA ARG A 88 4.81 -6.06 -1.09
C ARG A 88 3.38 -6.31 -0.60
N TYR A 89 3.20 -6.53 0.69
CA TYR A 89 1.89 -6.66 1.30
C TYR A 89 0.99 -5.46 0.95
N CYS A 90 1.48 -4.23 1.12
CA CYS A 90 0.72 -3.03 0.77
C CYS A 90 0.35 -2.96 -0.72
N VAL A 91 1.24 -3.40 -1.61
CA VAL A 91 0.97 -3.48 -3.06
C VAL A 91 -0.09 -4.54 -3.35
N ASP A 92 0.05 -5.73 -2.76
CA ASP A 92 -0.85 -6.87 -2.99
C ASP A 92 -2.29 -6.58 -2.55
N ILE A 93 -2.46 -5.96 -1.38
CA ILE A 93 -3.79 -5.56 -0.87
C ILE A 93 -4.30 -4.24 -1.47
N ARG A 94 -3.50 -3.58 -2.32
CA ARG A 94 -3.75 -2.21 -2.81
C ARG A 94 -4.08 -1.27 -1.66
N ALA A 95 -3.19 -1.22 -0.66
CA ALA A 95 -3.39 -0.46 0.57
C ALA A 95 -3.70 1.01 0.27
N ILE A 96 -4.71 1.55 0.96
CA ILE A 96 -5.09 2.95 0.84
C ILE A 96 -4.11 3.80 1.63
N ASN A 97 -3.52 4.79 0.98
CA ASN A 97 -2.57 5.74 1.54
C ASN A 97 -1.47 5.07 2.39
N PRO A 98 -0.56 4.27 1.76
CA PRO A 98 0.51 3.58 2.49
C PRO A 98 1.36 4.49 3.40
N PRO A 99 1.69 5.74 3.05
CA PRO A 99 2.41 6.63 3.95
C PRO A 99 1.66 6.89 5.26
N ARG A 100 0.35 7.11 5.20
CA ARG A 100 -0.48 7.28 6.40
C ARG A 100 -0.62 5.99 7.19
N PHE A 101 -0.62 4.82 6.51
CA PHE A 101 -0.61 3.54 7.20
C PHE A 101 0.67 3.34 8.01
N ILE A 102 1.84 3.69 7.45
CA ILE A 102 3.12 3.63 8.17
C ILE A 102 3.07 4.55 9.41
N ASP A 103 2.63 5.80 9.24
CA ASP A 103 2.51 6.75 10.35
C ASP A 103 1.58 6.23 11.45
N TRP A 104 0.45 5.62 11.06
CA TRP A 104 -0.51 5.03 11.99
C TRP A 104 0.09 3.84 12.76
N LEU A 105 0.83 2.94 12.06
CA LEU A 105 1.52 1.81 12.67
C LEU A 105 2.53 2.28 13.73
N LEU A 106 3.31 3.30 13.42
CA LEU A 106 4.31 3.87 14.33
C LEU A 106 3.64 4.57 15.51
N LYS A 107 2.63 5.40 15.27
CA LYS A 107 1.87 6.10 16.31
C LYS A 107 1.20 5.14 17.30
N ASN A 108 0.70 4.01 16.81
CA ASN A 108 0.05 2.97 17.62
C ASN A 108 1.03 1.92 18.17
N ASN A 109 2.34 2.15 18.07
CA ASN A 109 3.39 1.26 18.58
C ASN A 109 3.23 -0.20 18.08
N LYS A 110 2.73 -0.39 16.83
CA LYS A 110 2.59 -1.74 16.27
C LYS A 110 3.97 -2.31 15.95
N LYS A 111 4.29 -3.48 16.52
CA LYS A 111 5.55 -4.18 16.21
C LYS A 111 5.59 -4.56 14.74
N ILE A 112 6.77 -4.49 14.12
CA ILE A 112 6.98 -4.74 12.69
C ILE A 112 6.50 -6.12 12.23
N ASP A 113 6.50 -7.10 13.12
CA ASP A 113 6.01 -8.46 12.83
C ASP A 113 4.51 -8.49 12.50
N TYR A 114 3.75 -7.51 12.97
CA TYR A 114 2.30 -7.38 12.73
C TYR A 114 1.93 -6.43 11.58
N TRP A 115 2.91 -5.77 10.95
CA TRP A 115 2.64 -4.79 9.89
C TRP A 115 1.97 -5.40 8.65
N CYS A 116 2.16 -6.71 8.39
CA CYS A 116 1.52 -7.45 7.29
C CYS A 116 0.29 -8.25 7.77
N SER A 117 -0.47 -7.73 8.71
CA SER A 117 -1.66 -8.38 9.24
C SER A 117 -2.92 -7.69 8.72
N ASP A 118 -3.83 -8.45 8.10
CA ASP A 118 -5.11 -7.94 7.60
C ASP A 118 -5.93 -7.30 8.72
N ARG A 119 -5.89 -7.87 9.93
CA ARG A 119 -6.53 -7.28 11.10
C ARG A 119 -5.97 -5.89 11.41
N VAL A 120 -4.65 -5.73 11.39
CA VAL A 120 -3.99 -4.44 11.67
C VAL A 120 -4.31 -3.44 10.57
N TYR A 121 -4.35 -3.89 9.31
CA TYR A 121 -4.77 -3.04 8.20
C TYR A 121 -6.24 -2.62 8.32
N THR A 122 -7.14 -3.52 8.72
CA THR A 122 -8.55 -3.21 8.99
C THR A 122 -8.69 -2.13 10.07
N GLU A 123 -7.97 -2.26 11.20
CA GLU A 123 -7.97 -1.25 12.28
C GLU A 123 -7.51 0.12 11.77
N TYR A 124 -6.46 0.15 10.93
CA TYR A 124 -6.02 1.36 10.26
C TYR A 124 -7.09 1.94 9.34
N LEU A 125 -7.65 1.10 8.46
CA LEU A 125 -8.60 1.53 7.42
C LEU A 125 -9.84 2.16 8.03
N ILE A 126 -10.43 1.56 9.06
CA ILE A 126 -11.58 2.10 9.78
C ILE A 126 -11.24 3.50 10.33
N SER A 127 -10.07 3.67 10.94
CA SER A 127 -9.62 4.94 11.48
C SER A 127 -9.36 5.98 10.37
N TYR A 128 -8.77 5.54 9.26
CA TYR A 128 -8.41 6.42 8.14
C TYR A 128 -9.63 6.95 7.39
N LEU A 129 -10.62 6.11 7.09
CA LEU A 129 -11.82 6.50 6.37
C LEU A 129 -12.59 7.63 7.08
N GLN A 130 -12.52 7.69 8.42
CA GLN A 130 -13.16 8.77 9.20
C GLN A 130 -12.47 10.12 9.06
N VAL A 131 -11.16 10.15 8.73
CA VAL A 131 -10.35 11.38 8.69
C VAL A 131 -9.82 11.72 7.29
N GLU A 132 -10.10 10.89 6.29
CA GLU A 132 -9.66 11.13 4.92
C GLU A 132 -10.29 12.42 4.34
N ALA A 133 -9.62 13.00 3.36
CA ALA A 133 -10.21 14.10 2.59
C ALA A 133 -11.36 13.58 1.73
N VAL A 134 -12.44 14.35 1.64
CA VAL A 134 -13.62 13.96 0.86
C VAL A 134 -13.28 13.79 -0.61
N ASP A 135 -12.40 14.61 -1.17
CA ASP A 135 -11.96 14.52 -2.56
C ASP A 135 -11.26 13.18 -2.84
N ASP A 136 -10.38 12.71 -1.93
CA ASP A 136 -9.71 11.43 -2.05
C ASP A 136 -10.72 10.26 -2.01
N ALA A 137 -11.73 10.38 -1.13
CA ALA A 137 -12.80 9.39 -1.01
C ALA A 137 -13.64 9.28 -2.29
N LEU A 138 -14.03 10.44 -2.86
CA LEU A 138 -14.82 10.52 -4.08
C LEU A 138 -14.01 10.05 -5.30
N ALA A 139 -12.77 10.52 -5.45
CA ALA A 139 -11.89 10.12 -6.55
C ALA A 139 -11.69 8.60 -6.58
N ARG A 140 -11.45 7.98 -5.43
CA ARG A 140 -11.27 6.53 -5.30
C ARG A 140 -12.53 5.74 -5.66
N ALA A 141 -13.71 6.23 -5.28
CA ALA A 141 -14.97 5.60 -5.64
C ALA A 141 -15.26 5.71 -7.15
N VAL A 142 -14.92 6.84 -7.75
CA VAL A 142 -15.04 7.04 -9.22
C VAL A 142 -14.08 6.09 -9.94
N GLU A 143 -12.83 5.96 -9.51
CA GLU A 143 -11.86 5.00 -10.07
C GLU A 143 -12.40 3.56 -10.00
N PHE A 144 -12.92 3.16 -8.84
CA PHE A 144 -13.56 1.86 -8.68
C PHE A 144 -14.76 1.68 -9.62
N GLY A 145 -15.60 2.70 -9.74
CA GLY A 145 -16.76 2.68 -10.64
C GLY A 145 -16.36 2.55 -12.11
N LEU A 146 -15.27 3.22 -12.54
CA LEU A 146 -14.72 3.11 -13.89
C LEU A 146 -14.21 1.70 -14.18
N ASP A 147 -13.42 1.11 -13.28
CA ASP A 147 -12.92 -0.27 -13.39
C ASP A 147 -14.09 -1.27 -13.50
N TRP A 148 -15.12 -1.07 -12.68
CA TRP A 148 -16.32 -1.90 -12.71
C TRP A 148 -17.10 -1.74 -14.01
N ALA A 149 -17.28 -0.50 -14.47
CA ALA A 149 -18.03 -0.17 -15.69
C ALA A 149 -17.38 -0.77 -16.95
N GLU A 150 -16.04 -0.70 -17.05
CA GLU A 150 -15.28 -1.32 -18.14
C GLU A 150 -15.56 -2.82 -18.22
N THR A 151 -15.57 -3.51 -17.07
CA THR A 151 -15.81 -4.95 -16.99
C THR A 151 -17.26 -5.33 -17.32
N ASN A 152 -18.23 -4.45 -16.98
CA ASN A 152 -19.66 -4.76 -17.06
C ASN A 152 -20.38 -4.05 -18.23
N SER A 153 -19.67 -3.27 -19.06
CA SER A 153 -20.25 -2.46 -20.16
C SER A 153 -21.40 -1.54 -19.68
N ALA A 154 -21.19 -0.87 -18.54
CA ALA A 154 -22.18 -0.07 -17.84
C ALA A 154 -21.64 1.35 -17.55
N GLN A 155 -22.38 2.17 -16.81
CA GLN A 155 -21.91 3.45 -16.33
C GLN A 155 -21.21 3.30 -14.96
N PRO A 156 -20.20 4.12 -14.62
CA PRO A 156 -19.47 4.01 -13.36
C PRO A 156 -20.36 4.09 -12.11
N ASN A 157 -21.37 4.95 -12.13
CA ASN A 157 -22.33 5.17 -11.05
C ASN A 157 -23.36 4.02 -10.89
N ASP A 158 -23.41 3.10 -11.84
CA ASP A 158 -24.29 1.94 -11.80
C ASP A 158 -23.76 0.80 -10.88
N CYS A 159 -22.50 0.87 -10.46
CA CYS A 159 -21.88 -0.21 -9.68
C CYS A 159 -22.65 -0.50 -8.38
N LEU A 160 -23.14 0.53 -7.66
CA LEU A 160 -23.94 0.34 -6.44
C LEU A 160 -25.40 -0.06 -6.71
N ARG A 161 -25.91 0.19 -7.92
CA ARG A 161 -27.29 -0.15 -8.31
C ARG A 161 -27.42 -1.57 -8.83
N TYR A 162 -26.46 -1.99 -9.64
CA TYR A 162 -26.53 -3.24 -10.42
C TYR A 162 -25.38 -4.19 -10.14
N GLY A 163 -24.38 -3.77 -9.37
CA GLY A 163 -23.26 -4.60 -8.97
C GLY A 163 -23.70 -5.72 -8.02
N ASN A 164 -22.94 -6.83 -8.05
CA ASN A 164 -23.16 -7.91 -7.08
C ASN A 164 -22.97 -7.39 -5.65
N ALA A 165 -23.98 -7.57 -4.78
CA ALA A 165 -23.98 -7.03 -3.42
C ALA A 165 -22.74 -7.46 -2.61
N ASN A 166 -22.31 -8.74 -2.69
CA ASN A 166 -21.12 -9.21 -1.98
C ASN A 166 -19.84 -8.53 -2.50
N ALA A 167 -19.72 -8.32 -3.83
CA ALA A 167 -18.59 -7.61 -4.42
C ALA A 167 -18.56 -6.14 -3.99
N MET A 168 -19.72 -5.48 -3.88
CA MET A 168 -19.82 -4.10 -3.38
C MET A 168 -19.52 -4.03 -1.89
N CYS A 169 -20.00 -4.97 -1.08
CA CYS A 169 -19.60 -5.09 0.33
C CYS A 169 -18.09 -5.27 0.47
N TYR A 170 -17.47 -6.10 -0.36
CA TYR A 170 -16.01 -6.26 -0.38
C TYR A 170 -15.31 -4.95 -0.78
N ALA A 171 -15.84 -4.19 -1.71
CA ALA A 171 -15.29 -2.88 -2.08
C ALA A 171 -15.35 -1.88 -0.91
N VAL A 172 -16.39 -1.95 -0.08
CA VAL A 172 -16.49 -1.17 1.18
C VAL A 172 -15.44 -1.63 2.19
N THR A 173 -15.31 -2.94 2.44
CA THR A 173 -14.35 -3.48 3.43
C THR A 173 -12.89 -3.27 3.04
N THR A 174 -12.62 -3.07 1.75
CA THR A 174 -11.28 -2.72 1.23
C THR A 174 -11.09 -1.21 1.07
N GLY A 175 -12.10 -0.41 1.43
CA GLY A 175 -12.07 1.06 1.38
C GLY A 175 -12.14 1.63 -0.03
N ARG A 176 -12.39 0.84 -1.08
CA ARG A 176 -12.54 1.32 -2.46
C ARG A 176 -13.78 2.17 -2.62
N ILE A 177 -14.87 1.80 -1.94
CA ILE A 177 -16.06 2.63 -1.79
C ILE A 177 -16.06 3.15 -0.36
N SER A 178 -15.93 4.48 -0.24
CA SER A 178 -15.93 5.16 1.05
C SER A 178 -17.35 5.34 1.59
N PRO A 179 -17.54 5.36 2.91
CA PRO A 179 -18.79 5.77 3.53
C PRO A 179 -19.25 7.19 3.13
N TRP A 180 -18.34 8.08 2.71
CA TRP A 180 -18.71 9.36 2.09
C TRP A 180 -19.65 9.16 0.90
N VAL A 181 -19.41 8.15 0.05
CA VAL A 181 -20.26 7.84 -1.11
C VAL A 181 -21.53 7.13 -0.65
N ILE A 182 -21.40 6.15 0.23
CA ILE A 182 -22.54 5.33 0.70
C ILE A 182 -23.64 6.20 1.33
N TYR A 183 -23.26 7.13 2.20
CA TYR A 183 -24.25 7.95 2.93
C TYR A 183 -24.73 9.19 2.18
N ASN A 184 -23.96 9.68 1.21
CA ASN A 184 -24.25 10.95 0.54
C ASN A 184 -24.72 10.79 -0.91
N SER A 185 -24.98 9.56 -1.39
CA SER A 185 -25.54 9.29 -2.71
C SER A 185 -26.85 8.50 -2.64
N GLU A 186 -27.71 8.69 -3.62
CA GLU A 186 -28.97 7.95 -3.74
C GLU A 186 -28.70 6.45 -3.97
N SER A 187 -27.74 6.14 -4.84
CA SER A 187 -27.34 4.75 -5.13
C SER A 187 -26.76 4.07 -3.89
N GLY A 188 -25.97 4.78 -3.07
CA GLY A 188 -25.43 4.26 -1.82
C GLY A 188 -26.50 3.95 -0.78
N GLN A 189 -27.49 4.82 -0.62
CA GLN A 189 -28.61 4.58 0.30
C GLN A 189 -29.50 3.43 -0.16
N ARG A 190 -29.77 3.31 -1.46
CA ARG A 190 -30.47 2.16 -2.04
C ARG A 190 -29.70 0.86 -1.83
N PHE A 191 -28.37 0.90 -2.06
CA PHE A 191 -27.49 -0.24 -1.79
C PHE A 191 -27.62 -0.71 -0.35
N LEU A 192 -27.49 0.19 0.66
CA LEU A 192 -27.66 -0.16 2.07
C LEU A 192 -29.01 -0.81 2.35
N SER A 193 -30.08 -0.27 1.76
CA SER A 193 -31.46 -0.78 1.97
C SER A 193 -31.69 -2.15 1.34
N SER A 194 -30.84 -2.57 0.41
CA SER A 194 -30.95 -3.87 -0.30
C SER A 194 -30.16 -5.00 0.35
N LEU A 195 -29.30 -4.69 1.35
CA LEU A 195 -28.42 -5.68 1.97
C LEU A 195 -29.16 -6.61 2.93
N ASP A 196 -28.74 -7.86 2.94
CA ASP A 196 -29.14 -8.82 3.96
C ASP A 196 -28.35 -8.61 5.28
N PRO A 197 -28.81 -9.20 6.41
CA PRO A 197 -28.16 -9.04 7.71
C PRO A 197 -26.68 -9.46 7.74
N THR A 198 -26.27 -10.46 6.92
CA THR A 198 -24.89 -10.95 6.86
C THR A 198 -24.01 -9.93 6.15
N GLN A 199 -24.51 -9.34 5.05
CA GLN A 199 -23.84 -8.30 4.31
C GLN A 199 -23.68 -7.02 5.14
N VAL A 200 -24.74 -6.63 5.86
CA VAL A 200 -24.67 -5.49 6.81
C VAL A 200 -23.61 -5.77 7.88
N ALA A 201 -23.61 -6.94 8.52
CA ALA A 201 -22.61 -7.28 9.54
C ALA A 201 -21.18 -7.23 9.01
N MET A 202 -20.96 -7.60 7.74
CA MET A 202 -19.63 -7.56 7.10
C MET A 202 -19.10 -6.14 6.98
N ILE A 203 -19.93 -5.18 6.57
CA ILE A 203 -19.51 -3.79 6.31
C ILE A 203 -19.67 -2.87 7.52
N TRP A 204 -20.44 -3.28 8.53
CA TRP A 204 -20.77 -2.45 9.70
C TRP A 204 -19.57 -1.78 10.36
N PRO A 205 -18.40 -2.44 10.56
CA PRO A 205 -17.26 -1.80 11.19
C PRO A 205 -16.76 -0.54 10.43
N TYR A 206 -17.03 -0.46 9.14
CA TYR A 206 -16.61 0.64 8.27
C TYR A 206 -17.66 1.74 8.14
N ILE A 207 -18.94 1.36 8.26
CA ILE A 207 -20.10 2.23 8.02
C ILE A 207 -20.94 2.49 9.27
N ASP A 208 -20.42 2.25 10.48
CA ASP A 208 -21.15 2.54 11.72
C ASP A 208 -21.87 3.88 11.65
N SER A 209 -23.21 3.86 11.61
CA SER A 209 -24.04 5.03 11.35
C SER A 209 -23.85 6.12 12.39
N ASP A 210 -23.69 5.76 13.66
CA ASP A 210 -23.55 6.71 14.75
C ASP A 210 -22.19 7.43 14.66
N ALA A 211 -21.13 6.66 14.37
CA ALA A 211 -19.79 7.22 14.14
C ALA A 211 -19.78 8.16 12.93
N TRP A 212 -20.44 7.77 11.82
CA TRP A 212 -20.47 8.60 10.60
C TRP A 212 -21.37 9.84 10.73
N GLN A 213 -22.50 9.77 11.41
CA GLN A 213 -23.30 10.96 11.71
C GLN A 213 -22.48 12.00 12.51
N GLN A 214 -21.68 11.55 13.48
CA GLN A 214 -20.78 12.43 14.21
C GLN A 214 -19.69 13.05 13.31
N GLN A 215 -19.16 12.29 12.32
CA GLN A 215 -18.19 12.84 11.36
C GLN A 215 -18.82 13.88 10.45
N PHE A 216 -20.02 13.63 9.94
CA PHE A 216 -20.73 14.59 9.10
C PHE A 216 -21.08 15.88 9.87
N ALA A 217 -21.50 15.74 11.14
CA ALA A 217 -21.77 16.90 12.00
C ALA A 217 -20.51 17.76 12.26
N LYS A 218 -19.31 17.15 12.28
CA LYS A 218 -18.03 17.88 12.41
C LYS A 218 -17.59 18.53 11.09
N ARG A 219 -18.06 18.03 9.95
CA ARG A 219 -17.63 18.42 8.61
C ARG A 219 -18.83 18.69 7.68
N PRO A 220 -19.75 19.61 8.05
CA PRO A 220 -21.00 19.81 7.29
C PRO A 220 -20.73 20.35 5.87
N GLY A 221 -19.70 21.18 5.68
CA GLY A 221 -19.30 21.67 4.36
C GLY A 221 -18.85 20.55 3.42
N ASP A 222 -18.07 19.61 3.94
CA ASP A 222 -17.62 18.44 3.17
C ASP A 222 -18.80 17.52 2.82
N GLN A 223 -19.77 17.38 3.72
CA GLN A 223 -20.98 16.60 3.45
C GLN A 223 -21.80 17.20 2.31
N THR A 224 -22.06 18.52 2.36
CA THR A 224 -22.78 19.24 1.30
C THR A 224 -22.04 19.10 -0.03
N TYR A 225 -20.72 19.29 -0.01
CA TYR A 225 -19.88 19.14 -1.19
C TYR A 225 -19.96 17.73 -1.78
N ALA A 226 -19.86 16.68 -0.95
CA ALA A 226 -20.00 15.30 -1.40
C ALA A 226 -21.35 15.04 -2.06
N GLN A 227 -22.45 15.50 -1.45
CA GLN A 227 -23.81 15.36 -1.99
C GLN A 227 -23.95 16.04 -3.36
N GLU A 228 -23.43 17.26 -3.50
CA GLU A 228 -23.48 17.99 -4.77
C GLU A 228 -22.71 17.27 -5.88
N ILE A 229 -21.48 16.82 -5.60
CA ILE A 229 -20.65 16.14 -6.60
C ILE A 229 -21.27 14.80 -7.00
N LEU A 230 -21.71 14.00 -6.03
CA LEU A 230 -22.32 12.70 -6.29
C LEU A 230 -23.64 12.83 -7.07
N THR A 231 -24.48 13.80 -6.73
CA THR A 231 -25.72 14.08 -7.46
C THR A 231 -25.44 14.48 -8.91
N ARG A 232 -24.47 15.36 -9.16
CA ARG A 232 -24.07 15.76 -10.53
C ARG A 232 -23.52 14.60 -11.33
N ALA A 233 -22.82 13.67 -10.68
CA ALA A 233 -22.27 12.46 -11.29
C ALA A 233 -23.30 11.32 -11.44
N GLY A 234 -24.53 11.51 -10.94
CA GLY A 234 -25.63 10.54 -11.05
C GLY A 234 -25.52 9.34 -10.10
N TRP A 235 -24.72 9.46 -9.05
CA TRP A 235 -24.56 8.42 -8.02
C TRP A 235 -25.76 8.30 -7.08
#